data_73546b2ca62c3f5fad533778cf9e164e
#
_entry.id   73546b2ca62c3f5fad533778cf9e164e
#
_cell.length_a   1.000
_cell.length_b   1.000
_cell.length_c   1.000
_cell.angle_alpha   90.00
_cell.angle_beta   90.00
_cell.angle_gamma   90.00
#
_symmetry.space_group_name_H-M   'P 1'
#
loop_
_entity.id
_entity.type
_entity.pdbx_description
1 polymer ?
#
loop_
_entity_poly.entity_id
_entity_poly.type
_entity_poly.pdbx_seq_one_letter_code
_entity_poly.pdbx_strand_id
1 'polypeptide(L)'
;MAIVLYCEADRSVPLLDWLDRLPDKARLACLARVELLAEFGHRLRRPHAENLGEGIWELRVKVDGVNFRILYFFRGQQVVVLSHGLIKQQAEVPAAEIKLARERKVAFALNPARHTHKE
;
A
#
# COMPACT_ATOMS: atom_id res chain seq x y z
N MET A 1 10.70 -7.77 -6.98
CA MET A 1 9.79 -8.28 -5.94
C MET A 1 8.36 -8.27 -6.47
N ALA A 2 7.61 -9.32 -6.21
CA ALA A 2 6.23 -9.42 -6.69
C ALA A 2 5.32 -8.47 -5.90
N ILE A 3 4.45 -7.76 -6.63
CA ILE A 3 3.45 -6.86 -6.04
C ILE A 3 2.11 -7.58 -6.03
N VAL A 4 1.48 -7.66 -4.86
CA VAL A 4 0.14 -8.20 -4.68
C VAL A 4 -0.77 -7.10 -4.17
N LEU A 5 -1.95 -6.96 -4.76
CA LEU A 5 -2.99 -6.06 -4.27
C LEU A 5 -3.91 -6.84 -3.36
N TYR A 6 -4.07 -6.36 -2.13
CA TYR A 6 -4.98 -6.99 -1.17
C TYR A 6 -6.41 -6.92 -1.67
N CYS A 7 -7.11 -8.03 -1.57
CA CYS A 7 -8.51 -8.09 -1.95
C CYS A 7 -9.33 -8.58 -0.76
N GLU A 8 -10.50 -7.97 -0.57
CA GLU A 8 -11.44 -8.34 0.47
C GLU A 8 -12.13 -9.67 0.14
N ALA A 9 -12.81 -10.24 1.12
CA ALA A 9 -13.52 -11.50 0.92
C ALA A 9 -14.57 -11.42 -0.19
N ASP A 10 -15.17 -10.26 -0.40
CA ASP A 10 -16.16 -10.00 -1.47
C ASP A 10 -15.51 -9.71 -2.82
N ARG A 11 -14.18 -9.83 -2.92
CA ARG A 11 -13.36 -9.61 -4.11
C ARG A 11 -13.14 -8.15 -4.48
N SER A 12 -13.60 -7.20 -3.68
CA SER A 12 -13.24 -5.80 -3.89
C SER A 12 -11.75 -5.58 -3.57
N VAL A 13 -11.14 -4.63 -4.29
CA VAL A 13 -9.71 -4.33 -4.16
C VAL A 13 -9.56 -2.88 -3.71
N PRO A 14 -9.35 -2.65 -2.39
CA PRO A 14 -9.35 -1.29 -1.84
C PRO A 14 -8.40 -0.33 -2.56
N LEU A 15 -7.20 -0.78 -2.91
CA LEU A 15 -6.24 0.10 -3.58
C LEU A 15 -6.72 0.53 -4.96
N LEU A 16 -7.28 -0.39 -5.76
CA LEU A 16 -7.78 -0.06 -7.09
C LEU A 16 -8.95 0.93 -7.01
N ASP A 17 -9.87 0.71 -6.07
CA ASP A 17 -11.00 1.61 -5.86
C ASP A 17 -10.52 3.02 -5.50
N TRP A 18 -9.50 3.10 -4.66
CA TRP A 18 -8.92 4.38 -4.28
C TRP A 18 -8.18 5.06 -5.45
N LEU A 19 -7.37 4.32 -6.18
CA LEU A 19 -6.65 4.85 -7.34
C LEU A 19 -7.61 5.39 -8.40
N ASP A 20 -8.72 4.72 -8.63
CA ASP A 20 -9.71 5.12 -9.62
C ASP A 20 -10.36 6.47 -9.29
N ARG A 21 -10.36 6.87 -8.02
CA ARG A 21 -10.90 8.16 -7.58
C ARG A 21 -9.90 9.31 -7.66
N LEU A 22 -8.63 9.03 -7.94
CA LEU A 22 -7.59 10.05 -8.01
C LEU A 22 -7.57 10.73 -9.37
N PRO A 23 -7.15 12.02 -9.42
CA PRO A 23 -6.81 12.66 -10.69
C PRO A 23 -5.73 11.85 -11.42
N ASP A 24 -5.73 11.90 -12.74
CA ASP A 24 -4.79 11.11 -13.55
C ASP A 24 -3.34 11.32 -13.17
N LYS A 25 -2.94 12.57 -12.93
CA LYS A 25 -1.56 12.89 -12.55
C LYS A 25 -1.15 12.21 -11.24
N ALA A 26 -2.04 12.23 -10.25
CA ALA A 26 -1.78 11.60 -8.96
C ALA A 26 -1.75 10.08 -9.08
N ARG A 27 -2.69 9.50 -9.83
CA ARG A 27 -2.74 8.05 -10.05
C ARG A 27 -1.46 7.55 -10.72
N LEU A 28 -1.01 8.22 -11.78
CA LEU A 28 0.21 7.83 -12.48
C LEU A 28 1.45 7.97 -11.58
N ALA A 29 1.50 9.00 -10.76
CA ALA A 29 2.60 9.18 -9.80
C ALA A 29 2.62 8.05 -8.75
N CYS A 30 1.44 7.64 -8.26
CA CYS A 30 1.33 6.52 -7.33
C CYS A 30 1.78 5.20 -7.98
N LEU A 31 1.35 4.95 -9.23
CA LEU A 31 1.74 3.74 -9.95
C LEU A 31 3.25 3.70 -10.19
N ALA A 32 3.87 4.84 -10.53
CA ALA A 32 5.31 4.92 -10.69
C ALA A 32 6.04 4.60 -9.39
N ARG A 33 5.50 5.04 -8.25
CA ARG A 33 6.10 4.74 -6.96
C ARG A 33 5.96 3.26 -6.60
N VAL A 34 4.85 2.63 -6.98
CA VAL A 34 4.66 1.18 -6.80
C VAL A 34 5.71 0.40 -7.62
N GLU A 35 6.01 0.85 -8.84
CA GLU A 35 7.06 0.24 -9.65
C GLU A 35 8.43 0.36 -8.98
N LEU A 36 8.71 1.51 -8.36
CA LEU A 36 9.94 1.71 -7.60
C LEU A 36 10.02 0.75 -6.42
N LEU A 37 8.90 0.54 -5.72
CA LEU A 37 8.82 -0.44 -4.62
C LEU A 37 9.07 -1.85 -5.13
N ALA A 38 8.54 -2.21 -6.29
CA ALA A 38 8.78 -3.53 -6.89
C ALA A 38 10.27 -3.75 -7.18
N GLU A 39 10.97 -2.71 -7.61
CA GLU A 39 12.40 -2.79 -7.91
C GLU A 39 13.25 -2.91 -6.65
N PHE A 40 13.01 -2.05 -5.65
CA PHE A 40 13.85 -1.97 -4.46
C PHE A 40 13.37 -2.80 -3.28
N GLY A 41 12.08 -3.11 -3.20
CA GLY A 41 11.53 -3.97 -2.17
C GLY A 41 11.85 -3.51 -0.75
N HIS A 42 12.46 -4.40 0.04
CA HIS A 42 12.84 -4.12 1.43
C HIS A 42 13.85 -2.98 1.57
N ARG A 43 14.56 -2.63 0.50
CA ARG A 43 15.58 -1.58 0.54
C ARG A 43 15.03 -0.18 0.30
N LEU A 44 13.76 -0.06 -0.12
CA LEU A 44 13.17 1.26 -0.35
C LEU A 44 13.01 1.98 0.98
N ARG A 45 13.55 3.20 1.07
CA ARG A 45 13.57 4.03 2.29
C ARG A 45 13.21 5.46 1.98
N ARG A 46 13.32 6.35 2.98
CA ARG A 46 13.09 7.77 2.79
C ARG A 46 13.88 8.32 1.59
N PRO A 47 13.31 9.24 0.86
CA PRO A 47 12.03 9.93 1.09
C PRO A 47 10.81 9.17 0.56
N HIS A 48 10.99 7.99 -0.03
CA HIS A 48 9.94 7.29 -0.77
C HIS A 48 9.12 6.33 0.08
N ALA A 49 9.69 5.82 1.17
CA ALA A 49 9.01 4.87 2.03
C ALA A 49 9.49 4.99 3.47
N GLU A 50 8.63 4.59 4.42
CA GLU A 50 8.97 4.58 5.84
C GLU A 50 8.25 3.46 6.56
N ASN A 51 8.94 2.87 7.53
CA ASN A 51 8.38 1.87 8.43
C ASN A 51 7.53 2.57 9.50
N LEU A 52 6.26 2.18 9.62
CA LEU A 52 5.35 2.73 10.60
C LEU A 52 5.26 1.89 11.88
N GLY A 53 6.02 0.78 11.95
CA GLY A 53 5.97 -0.16 13.05
C GLY A 53 5.07 -1.36 12.77
N GLU A 54 5.28 -2.43 13.53
CA GLU A 54 4.50 -3.67 13.49
C GLU A 54 4.41 -4.31 12.10
N GLY A 55 5.44 -4.08 11.28
CA GLY A 55 5.51 -4.65 9.94
C GLY A 55 4.72 -3.89 8.89
N ILE A 56 4.17 -2.73 9.22
CA ILE A 56 3.42 -1.87 8.28
C ILE A 56 4.31 -0.73 7.82
N TRP A 57 4.32 -0.52 6.51
CA TRP A 57 5.10 0.52 5.83
C TRP A 57 4.19 1.47 5.09
N GLU A 58 4.65 2.69 4.87
CA GLU A 58 3.99 3.65 3.99
C GLU A 58 4.85 3.94 2.77
N LEU A 59 4.22 3.98 1.61
CA LEU A 59 4.80 4.47 0.37
C LEU A 59 4.36 5.92 0.21
N ARG A 60 5.30 6.83 -0.04
CA ARG A 60 5.05 8.27 -0.06
C ARG A 60 5.03 8.81 -1.47
N VAL A 61 3.97 9.55 -1.80
CA VAL A 61 3.83 10.23 -3.09
C VAL A 61 3.30 11.63 -2.83
N LYS A 62 3.95 12.65 -3.39
CA LYS A 62 3.50 14.03 -3.27
C LYS A 62 3.26 14.60 -4.65
N VAL A 63 2.06 15.12 -4.89
CA VAL A 63 1.68 15.74 -6.16
C VAL A 63 0.92 17.03 -5.87
N ASP A 64 1.41 18.14 -6.41
CA ASP A 64 0.78 19.46 -6.28
C ASP A 64 0.45 19.83 -4.82
N GLY A 65 1.38 19.50 -3.91
CA GLY A 65 1.24 19.80 -2.49
C GLY A 65 0.38 18.81 -1.70
N VAL A 66 -0.21 17.82 -2.36
CA VAL A 66 -1.02 16.81 -1.69
C VAL A 66 -0.18 15.58 -1.38
N ASN A 67 -0.29 15.07 -0.16
CA ASN A 67 0.45 13.91 0.30
C ASN A 67 -0.41 12.66 0.20
N PHE A 68 -0.06 11.80 -0.75
CA PHE A 68 -0.69 10.48 -0.92
C PHE A 68 0.17 9.44 -0.22
N ARG A 69 -0.48 8.45 0.39
CA ARG A 69 0.18 7.34 1.06
C ARG A 69 -0.46 6.03 0.63
N ILE A 70 0.37 5.00 0.41
CA ILE A 70 -0.10 3.63 0.20
C ILE A 70 0.51 2.79 1.31
N LEU A 71 -0.32 2.14 2.11
CA LEU A 71 0.15 1.27 3.19
C LEU A 71 0.39 -0.12 2.65
N TYR A 72 1.50 -0.73 3.06
CA TYR A 72 1.88 -2.04 2.57
C TYR A 72 2.62 -2.84 3.63
N PHE A 73 2.73 -4.14 3.40
CA PHE A 73 3.49 -5.05 4.24
C PHE A 73 4.14 -6.11 3.37
N PHE A 74 5.19 -6.74 3.89
CA PHE A 74 5.90 -7.79 3.18
C PHE A 74 5.37 -9.16 3.60
N ARG A 75 5.39 -10.08 2.65
CA ARG A 75 5.19 -11.49 2.88
C ARG A 75 6.48 -12.22 2.53
N GLY A 76 7.29 -12.56 3.52
CA GLY A 76 8.62 -13.12 3.28
C GLY A 76 9.53 -12.15 2.55
N GLN A 77 10.42 -12.70 1.73
CA GLN A 77 11.46 -11.92 1.03
C GLN A 77 11.07 -11.54 -0.40
N GLN A 78 10.01 -12.12 -0.94
CA GLN A 78 9.72 -12.05 -2.37
C GLN A 78 8.43 -11.31 -2.71
N VAL A 79 7.59 -11.02 -1.74
CA VAL A 79 6.25 -10.48 -2.00
C VAL A 79 5.99 -9.25 -1.13
N VAL A 80 5.45 -8.21 -1.76
CA VAL A 80 4.89 -7.07 -1.04
C VAL A 80 3.39 -7.00 -1.32
N VAL A 81 2.60 -6.78 -0.27
CA VAL A 81 1.14 -6.70 -0.35
C VAL A 81 0.71 -5.27 -0.09
N LEU A 82 0.01 -4.67 -1.05
CA LEU A 82 -0.49 -3.31 -0.94
C LEU A 82 -1.89 -3.34 -0.33
N SER A 83 -2.03 -2.74 0.86
CA SER A 83 -3.28 -2.76 1.63
C SER A 83 -4.30 -1.77 1.08
N HIS A 84 -3.97 -0.50 1.12
CA HIS A 84 -4.88 0.56 0.66
C HIS A 84 -4.15 1.90 0.59
N GLY A 85 -4.84 2.89 0.02
CA GLY A 85 -4.32 4.24 -0.09
C GLY A 85 -5.10 5.23 0.76
N LEU A 86 -4.47 6.35 1.07
CA LEU A 86 -5.10 7.46 1.77
C LEU A 86 -4.42 8.78 1.40
N ILE A 87 -5.13 9.88 1.61
CA ILE A 87 -4.57 11.22 1.51
C ILE A 87 -4.24 11.65 2.94
N LYS A 88 -2.96 11.95 3.18
CA LYS A 88 -2.49 12.33 4.51
C LYS A 88 -2.68 13.82 4.72
N GLN A 89 -3.55 14.17 5.66
CA GLN A 89 -3.88 15.56 5.98
C GLN A 89 -3.36 16.01 7.35
N GLN A 90 -2.74 15.09 8.08
CA GLN A 90 -2.19 15.31 9.42
C GLN A 90 -0.70 15.05 9.42
N ALA A 91 -0.01 15.43 10.51
CA ALA A 91 1.43 15.18 10.65
C ALA A 91 1.79 13.70 10.55
N GLU A 92 0.90 12.82 11.04
CA GLU A 92 1.12 11.38 11.05
C GLU A 92 -0.02 10.66 10.34
N VAL A 93 0.24 9.44 9.86
CA VAL A 93 -0.80 8.55 9.36
C VAL A 93 -1.72 8.20 10.53
N PRO A 94 -3.05 8.34 10.38
CA PRO A 94 -3.97 8.01 11.46
C PRO A 94 -3.81 6.58 11.95
N ALA A 95 -3.89 6.39 13.27
CA ALA A 95 -3.74 5.06 13.89
C ALA A 95 -4.74 4.05 13.35
N ALA A 96 -5.96 4.49 13.00
CA ALA A 96 -6.98 3.61 12.44
C ALA A 96 -6.57 2.99 11.12
N GLU A 97 -5.83 3.74 10.29
CA GLU A 97 -5.34 3.25 9.01
C GLU A 97 -4.26 2.18 9.21
N ILE A 98 -3.37 2.41 10.14
CA ILE A 98 -2.32 1.43 10.47
C ILE A 98 -2.94 0.16 11.04
N LYS A 99 -3.94 0.31 11.90
CA LYS A 99 -4.67 -0.83 12.47
C LYS A 99 -5.34 -1.66 11.37
N LEU A 100 -5.98 -1.01 10.41
CA LEU A 100 -6.61 -1.69 9.28
C LEU A 100 -5.57 -2.49 8.48
N ALA A 101 -4.42 -1.89 8.19
CA ALA A 101 -3.35 -2.58 7.48
C ALA A 101 -2.84 -3.79 8.25
N ARG A 102 -2.72 -3.69 9.59
CA ARG A 102 -2.33 -4.84 10.41
C ARG A 102 -3.36 -5.97 10.37
N GLU A 103 -4.64 -5.62 10.42
CA GLU A 103 -5.72 -6.61 10.32
C GLU A 103 -5.65 -7.33 8.98
N ARG A 104 -5.38 -6.59 7.90
CA ARG A 104 -5.22 -7.17 6.56
C ARG A 104 -3.98 -8.04 6.45
N LYS A 105 -2.90 -7.67 7.12
CA LYS A 105 -1.70 -8.50 7.17
C LYS A 105 -1.99 -9.85 7.82
N VAL A 106 -2.72 -9.87 8.92
CA VAL A 106 -3.13 -11.12 9.58
C VAL A 106 -4.06 -11.93 8.68
N ALA A 107 -5.07 -11.31 8.10
CA ALA A 107 -6.01 -11.99 7.21
C ALA A 107 -5.29 -12.60 6.00
N PHE A 108 -4.36 -11.88 5.41
CA PHE A 108 -3.58 -12.37 4.29
C PHE A 108 -2.74 -13.58 4.68
N ALA A 109 -2.10 -13.54 5.85
CA ALA A 109 -1.29 -14.66 6.32
C ALA A 109 -2.11 -15.93 6.55
N LEU A 110 -3.35 -15.77 7.01
CA LEU A 110 -4.25 -16.89 7.26
C LEU A 110 -4.79 -17.53 5.98
N ASN A 111 -5.03 -16.73 4.95
CA ASN A 111 -5.55 -17.22 3.67
C ASN A 111 -5.10 -16.35 2.50
N PRO A 112 -3.85 -16.51 2.03
CA PRO A 112 -3.34 -15.67 0.96
C PRO A 112 -4.15 -15.74 -0.33
N ALA A 113 -4.62 -16.92 -0.70
CA ALA A 113 -5.38 -17.11 -1.94
C ALA A 113 -6.67 -16.29 -1.96
N ARG A 114 -7.36 -16.20 -0.80
CA ARG A 114 -8.61 -15.44 -0.68
C ARG A 114 -8.37 -13.94 -0.81
N HIS A 115 -7.19 -13.45 -0.41
CA HIS A 115 -6.90 -12.03 -0.31
C HIS A 115 -5.91 -11.52 -1.36
N THR A 116 -5.64 -12.32 -2.39
CA THR A 116 -4.81 -11.92 -3.52
C THR A 116 -5.71 -11.54 -4.70
N HIS A 117 -5.57 -10.28 -5.18
CA HIS A 117 -6.25 -9.85 -6.38
C HIS A 117 -5.61 -10.54 -7.59
N LYS A 118 -6.46 -11.13 -8.44
CA LYS A 118 -6.04 -11.74 -9.70
C LYS A 118 -6.75 -11.06 -10.84
N GLU A 119 -5.98 -10.70 -11.84
CA GLU A 119 -6.51 -10.11 -13.07
C GLU A 119 -6.93 -11.18 -14.07
#